data_ac4ac392cc7047fcbb2195b7da36d867
#
_entry.id   ac4ac392cc7047fcbb2195b7da36d867
#
_cell.length_a   1.000
_cell.length_b   1.000
_cell.length_c   1.000
_cell.angle_alpha   90.00
_cell.angle_beta   90.00
_cell.angle_gamma   90.00
#
_symmetry.space_group_name_H-M   'P 1'
#
loop_
_entity.id
_entity.type
_entity.pdbx_description
1 polymer ?
#
loop_
_entity_poly.entity_id
_entity_poly.type
_entity_poly.pdbx_seq_one_letter_code
_entity_poly.pdbx_strand_id
1 'polypeptide(L)'
;VHYQTYDVTEMIQSENTFTIELADGFYSSKTGCFNKAKVFGYEPKIIAQLELVNEKDDIEIVGTDGSFLWSNDSEIRYADMKDGETVDSRMSATYTGTARVTEYQGIICADNNVPVIEKEQLINPRVVHCPDGNTVLDFGQNIAGYVEFTVTGAPGHKVSLICGEKLDDNGNFTIKNILLSGDYDTQRMQREEFI
;
A
#
# COMPACT_ATOMS: atom_id res chain seq x y z
N VAL A 1 -12.10 16.37 -0.30
CA VAL A 1 -11.71 14.94 -0.37
C VAL A 1 -12.61 14.24 -1.37
N HIS A 2 -12.03 13.37 -2.20
CA HIS A 2 -12.76 12.54 -3.14
C HIS A 2 -13.05 11.18 -2.48
N TYR A 3 -14.27 10.68 -2.61
CA TYR A 3 -14.63 9.33 -2.19
C TYR A 3 -14.79 8.41 -3.39
N GLN A 4 -14.50 7.14 -3.18
CA GLN A 4 -14.71 6.07 -4.15
C GLN A 4 -15.88 5.20 -3.71
N THR A 5 -16.58 4.61 -4.68
CA THR A 5 -17.68 3.69 -4.43
C THR A 5 -17.39 2.36 -5.10
N TYR A 6 -17.62 1.29 -4.37
CA TYR A 6 -17.39 -0.08 -4.82
C TYR A 6 -18.67 -0.90 -4.64
N ASP A 7 -19.03 -1.69 -5.65
CA ASP A 7 -20.06 -2.70 -5.52
C ASP A 7 -19.48 -3.93 -4.80
N VAL A 8 -19.99 -4.21 -3.62
CA VAL A 8 -19.57 -5.34 -2.78
C VAL A 8 -20.69 -6.36 -2.55
N THR A 9 -21.75 -6.31 -3.36
CA THR A 9 -22.93 -7.14 -3.23
C THR A 9 -22.60 -8.63 -3.11
N GLU A 10 -21.73 -9.12 -3.99
CA GLU A 10 -21.32 -10.53 -4.02
C GLU A 10 -20.43 -10.93 -2.81
N MET A 11 -19.92 -9.98 -2.06
CA MET A 11 -19.05 -10.22 -0.89
C MET A 11 -19.85 -10.33 0.41
N ILE A 12 -21.11 -9.86 0.44
CA ILE A 12 -21.92 -9.76 1.65
C ILE A 12 -22.40 -11.14 2.08
N GLN A 13 -22.25 -11.44 3.37
CA GLN A 13 -22.66 -12.67 4.03
C GLN A 13 -23.53 -12.35 5.24
N SER A 14 -23.99 -13.39 5.97
CA SER A 14 -24.77 -13.24 7.21
C SER A 14 -23.97 -12.55 8.33
N GLU A 15 -22.65 -12.75 8.35
CA GLU A 15 -21.72 -12.06 9.24
C GLU A 15 -20.58 -11.50 8.40
N ASN A 16 -20.24 -10.25 8.61
CA ASN A 16 -19.21 -9.56 7.85
C ASN A 16 -18.28 -8.81 8.80
N THR A 17 -17.00 -8.78 8.45
CA THR A 17 -16.01 -7.95 9.12
C THR A 17 -15.54 -6.88 8.14
N PHE A 18 -15.65 -5.63 8.55
CA PHE A 18 -15.17 -4.48 7.79
C PHE A 18 -13.82 -4.02 8.37
N THR A 19 -12.75 -4.29 7.65
CA THR A 19 -11.39 -3.93 8.05
C THR A 19 -10.86 -2.85 7.15
N ILE A 20 -10.23 -1.85 7.73
CA ILE A 20 -9.62 -0.73 7.01
C ILE A 20 -8.17 -0.62 7.46
N GLU A 21 -7.27 -0.62 6.50
CA GLU A 21 -5.86 -0.35 6.73
C GLU A 21 -5.51 1.07 6.31
N LEU A 22 -4.85 1.81 7.19
CA LEU A 22 -4.41 3.18 6.94
C LEU A 22 -2.90 3.23 6.91
N ALA A 23 -2.38 3.74 5.81
CA ALA A 23 -0.98 4.12 5.67
C ALA A 23 -0.86 5.63 5.48
N ASP A 24 0.35 6.15 5.56
CA ASP A 24 0.61 7.58 5.47
C ASP A 24 0.20 8.20 4.12
N GLY A 25 0.29 7.45 3.01
CA GLY A 25 -0.08 7.89 1.67
C GLY A 25 0.58 9.22 1.29
N PHE A 26 -0.03 10.00 0.42
CA PHE A 26 0.43 11.36 0.12
C PHE A 26 0.17 12.35 1.25
N TYR A 27 -0.71 12.02 2.16
CA TYR A 27 -1.14 12.96 3.18
C TYR A 27 -0.06 13.21 4.25
N SER A 28 0.56 12.16 4.75
CA SER A 28 1.53 12.25 5.82
C SER A 28 2.90 11.62 5.52
N SER A 29 3.04 10.89 4.41
CA SER A 29 4.33 10.34 4.01
C SER A 29 5.28 11.40 3.40
N LYS A 30 6.44 10.95 3.00
CA LYS A 30 7.41 11.79 2.31
C LYS A 30 6.94 12.09 0.88
N THR A 31 6.78 13.35 0.55
CA THR A 31 6.32 13.80 -0.76
C THR A 31 7.31 14.70 -1.45
N GLY A 32 7.26 14.71 -2.78
CA GLY A 32 8.06 15.55 -3.64
C GLY A 32 9.56 15.26 -3.61
N CYS A 33 10.31 16.10 -4.29
CA CYS A 33 11.76 15.95 -4.45
C CYS A 33 12.59 16.35 -3.22
N PHE A 34 11.98 16.99 -2.23
CA PHE A 34 12.69 17.43 -1.02
C PHE A 34 12.56 16.46 0.15
N ASN A 35 11.96 15.30 -0.05
CA ASN A 35 11.83 14.25 0.94
C ASN A 35 11.16 14.71 2.26
N LYS A 36 10.25 15.68 2.17
CA LYS A 36 9.55 16.23 3.32
C LYS A 36 8.34 15.35 3.65
N ALA A 37 8.28 14.89 4.90
CA ALA A 37 7.09 14.22 5.43
C ALA A 37 6.07 15.22 5.98
N LYS A 38 4.80 14.79 6.06
CA LYS A 38 3.71 15.49 6.75
C LYS A 38 3.38 16.88 6.19
N VAL A 39 3.54 17.02 4.86
CA VAL A 39 3.29 18.30 4.18
C VAL A 39 1.83 18.68 4.22
N PHE A 40 0.91 17.71 4.10
CA PHE A 40 -0.53 17.95 4.08
C PHE A 40 -1.20 17.67 5.43
N GLY A 41 -0.56 16.91 6.32
CA GLY A 41 -1.06 16.62 7.65
C GLY A 41 -0.28 15.56 8.39
N TYR A 42 -0.68 15.32 9.64
CA TYR A 42 0.04 14.46 10.58
C TYR A 42 -0.68 13.16 10.90
N GLU A 43 -2.00 13.16 10.82
CA GLU A 43 -2.84 12.05 11.25
C GLU A 43 -3.77 11.65 10.10
N PRO A 44 -3.51 10.54 9.39
CA PRO A 44 -4.45 9.99 8.44
C PRO A 44 -5.78 9.69 9.12
N LYS A 45 -6.88 9.94 8.40
CA LYS A 45 -8.24 9.69 8.88
C LYS A 45 -9.04 9.03 7.79
N ILE A 46 -10.05 8.29 8.20
CA ILE A 46 -10.96 7.60 7.29
C ILE A 46 -12.39 8.01 7.57
N ILE A 47 -13.20 8.06 6.52
CA ILE A 47 -14.64 8.01 6.56
C ILE A 47 -15.07 6.98 5.51
N ALA A 48 -15.88 6.02 5.92
CA ALA A 48 -16.42 5.00 5.04
C ALA A 48 -17.83 4.62 5.50
N GLN A 49 -18.66 4.19 4.55
CA GLN A 49 -19.97 3.63 4.84
C GLN A 49 -20.28 2.49 3.88
N LEU A 50 -21.05 1.53 4.36
CA LEU A 50 -21.67 0.48 3.60
C LEU A 50 -23.16 0.79 3.50
N GLU A 51 -23.68 0.82 2.29
CA GLU A 51 -25.11 0.98 2.01
C GLU A 51 -25.70 -0.37 1.60
N LEU A 52 -26.62 -0.89 2.41
CA LEU A 52 -27.30 -2.14 2.14
C LEU A 52 -28.72 -1.82 1.66
N VAL A 53 -29.07 -2.28 0.47
CA VAL A 53 -30.39 -2.12 -0.11
C VAL A 53 -31.13 -3.45 -0.05
N ASN A 54 -32.27 -3.51 0.61
CA ASN A 54 -33.08 -4.72 0.69
C ASN A 54 -34.06 -4.83 -0.50
N GLU A 55 -34.79 -5.94 -0.58
CA GLU A 55 -35.77 -6.23 -1.65
C GLU A 55 -36.93 -5.21 -1.74
N LYS A 56 -37.10 -4.35 -0.74
CA LYS A 56 -38.13 -3.31 -0.69
C LYS A 56 -37.58 -1.91 -0.96
N ASP A 57 -36.35 -1.83 -1.41
CA ASP A 57 -35.62 -0.56 -1.61
C ASP A 57 -35.36 0.24 -0.32
N ASP A 58 -35.48 -0.39 0.86
CA ASP A 58 -35.05 0.27 2.09
C ASP A 58 -33.53 0.24 2.18
N ILE A 59 -32.95 1.36 2.60
CA ILE A 59 -31.48 1.52 2.71
C ILE A 59 -31.10 1.48 4.19
N GLU A 60 -30.21 0.56 4.53
CA GLU A 60 -29.50 0.54 5.81
C GLU A 60 -28.08 1.04 5.60
N ILE A 61 -27.60 1.91 6.48
CA ILE A 61 -26.24 2.47 6.41
C ILE A 61 -25.46 2.05 7.64
N VAL A 62 -24.32 1.38 7.39
CA VAL A 62 -23.32 1.08 8.42
C VAL A 62 -22.09 1.95 8.14
N GLY A 63 -21.84 2.93 9.00
CA GLY A 63 -20.74 3.87 8.84
C GLY A 63 -19.62 3.68 9.86
N THR A 64 -18.46 4.23 9.57
CA THR A 64 -17.37 4.31 10.53
C THR A 64 -17.72 5.23 11.68
N ASP A 65 -17.53 4.75 12.91
CA ASP A 65 -17.82 5.50 14.12
C ASP A 65 -16.83 5.16 15.27
N GLY A 66 -17.15 5.64 16.48
CA GLY A 66 -16.33 5.40 17.66
C GLY A 66 -16.36 3.98 18.20
N SER A 67 -17.16 3.07 17.65
CA SER A 67 -17.20 1.65 18.04
C SER A 67 -16.14 0.82 17.32
N PHE A 68 -15.59 1.32 16.22
CA PHE A 68 -14.53 0.62 15.49
C PHE A 68 -13.31 0.40 16.39
N LEU A 69 -12.83 -0.81 16.42
CA LEU A 69 -11.59 -1.15 17.09
C LEU A 69 -10.40 -0.69 16.24
N TRP A 70 -9.32 -0.30 16.86
CA TRP A 70 -8.10 0.08 16.15
C TRP A 70 -6.87 -0.61 16.70
N SER A 71 -5.87 -0.76 15.84
CA SER A 71 -4.55 -1.28 16.15
C SER A 71 -3.49 -0.51 15.37
N ASN A 72 -2.36 -0.26 16.00
CA ASN A 72 -1.11 0.14 15.34
C ASN A 72 -0.03 -0.95 15.46
N ASP A 73 -0.45 -2.16 15.83
CA ASP A 73 0.43 -3.32 15.98
C ASP A 73 -0.17 -4.49 15.20
N SER A 74 0.14 -4.56 13.92
CA SER A 74 -0.31 -5.58 12.97
C SER A 74 0.88 -6.15 12.19
N GLU A 75 0.62 -6.99 11.23
CA GLU A 75 1.64 -7.51 10.32
C GLU A 75 2.34 -6.41 9.50
N ILE A 76 1.63 -5.32 9.17
CA ILE A 76 2.23 -4.18 8.48
C ILE A 76 3.02 -3.35 9.49
N ARG A 77 4.35 -3.45 9.43
CA ARG A 77 5.27 -2.77 10.36
C ARG A 77 5.70 -1.39 9.88
N TYR A 78 5.62 -1.17 8.58
CA TYR A 78 5.92 0.09 7.94
C TYR A 78 5.21 0.14 6.59
N ALA A 79 4.66 1.27 6.22
CA ALA A 79 4.12 1.53 4.88
C ALA A 79 4.24 3.01 4.54
N ASP A 80 4.96 3.31 3.46
CA ASP A 80 5.17 4.64 2.92
C ASP A 80 5.15 4.55 1.39
N MET A 81 4.44 5.44 0.73
CA MET A 81 4.27 5.39 -0.71
C MET A 81 5.61 5.48 -1.48
N LYS A 82 6.60 6.16 -0.93
CA LYS A 82 7.89 6.35 -1.57
C LYS A 82 8.94 5.36 -1.11
N ASP A 83 8.89 4.98 0.17
CA ASP A 83 9.90 4.15 0.80
C ASP A 83 9.54 2.65 0.76
N GLY A 84 8.30 2.29 0.35
CA GLY A 84 7.81 0.93 0.32
C GLY A 84 7.25 0.45 1.66
N GLU A 85 7.17 -0.86 1.84
CA GLU A 85 6.55 -1.46 3.01
C GLU A 85 7.45 -2.50 3.71
N THR A 86 7.08 -2.82 4.94
CA THR A 86 7.63 -3.95 5.68
C THR A 86 6.48 -4.72 6.31
N VAL A 87 6.35 -5.98 5.94
CA VAL A 87 5.32 -6.89 6.42
C VAL A 87 5.98 -8.04 7.19
N ASP A 88 5.53 -8.29 8.40
CA ASP A 88 5.94 -9.43 9.21
C ASP A 88 4.75 -10.36 9.42
N SER A 89 4.69 -11.43 8.64
CA SER A 89 3.59 -12.39 8.64
C SER A 89 3.46 -13.22 9.94
N ARG A 90 4.42 -13.09 10.86
CA ARG A 90 4.35 -13.70 12.20
C ARG A 90 3.49 -12.89 13.15
N MET A 91 3.20 -11.64 12.79
CA MET A 91 2.39 -10.73 13.58
C MET A 91 0.93 -10.79 13.16
N SER A 92 0.07 -10.42 14.08
CA SER A 92 -1.36 -10.22 13.82
C SER A 92 -1.85 -8.98 14.56
N ALA A 93 -2.92 -8.38 14.07
CA ALA A 93 -3.45 -7.16 14.68
C ALA A 93 -3.86 -7.39 16.13
N THR A 94 -3.35 -6.55 17.02
CA THR A 94 -3.75 -6.49 18.43
C THR A 94 -4.52 -5.21 18.66
N TYR A 95 -5.83 -5.33 18.84
CA TYR A 95 -6.69 -4.18 19.06
C TYR A 95 -6.57 -3.65 20.49
N THR A 96 -6.19 -2.39 20.61
CA THR A 96 -5.85 -1.76 21.89
C THR A 96 -6.84 -0.69 22.34
N GLY A 97 -7.80 -0.33 21.53
CA GLY A 97 -8.80 0.67 21.85
C GLY A 97 -9.85 0.84 20.78
N THR A 98 -10.64 1.90 20.91
CA THR A 98 -11.67 2.28 19.94
C THR A 98 -11.29 3.55 19.20
N ALA A 99 -11.81 3.69 17.99
CA ALA A 99 -11.57 4.84 17.13
C ALA A 99 -12.08 6.14 17.78
N ARG A 100 -11.35 7.22 17.53
CA ARG A 100 -11.78 8.57 17.93
C ARG A 100 -12.47 9.26 16.76
N VAL A 101 -13.72 9.59 16.93
CA VAL A 101 -14.47 10.38 15.96
C VAL A 101 -13.96 11.82 15.95
N THR A 102 -13.77 12.38 14.77
CA THR A 102 -13.41 13.79 14.57
C THR A 102 -14.32 14.40 13.51
N GLU A 103 -14.62 15.69 13.64
CA GLU A 103 -15.34 16.41 12.60
C GLU A 103 -14.44 16.71 11.41
N TYR A 104 -15.02 16.62 10.21
CA TYR A 104 -14.40 17.07 8.98
C TYR A 104 -15.16 18.25 8.40
N GLN A 105 -14.49 19.38 8.22
CA GLN A 105 -15.07 20.62 7.74
C GLN A 105 -14.91 20.86 6.23
N GLY A 106 -14.30 19.90 5.52
CA GLY A 106 -14.06 20.02 4.09
C GLY A 106 -15.21 19.50 3.23
N ILE A 107 -15.09 19.71 1.93
CA ILE A 107 -16.05 19.19 0.96
C ILE A 107 -15.69 17.73 0.65
N ILE A 108 -16.70 16.86 0.66
CA ILE A 108 -16.62 15.48 0.21
C ILE A 108 -17.39 15.39 -1.10
N CYS A 109 -16.75 14.89 -2.15
CA CYS A 109 -17.38 14.74 -3.47
C CYS A 109 -16.93 13.42 -4.12
N ALA A 110 -17.73 12.94 -5.06
CA ALA A 110 -17.41 11.73 -5.80
C ALA A 110 -16.09 11.89 -6.56
N ASP A 111 -15.30 10.83 -6.60
CA ASP A 111 -14.12 10.77 -7.45
C ASP A 111 -14.55 10.72 -8.91
N ASN A 112 -13.95 11.57 -9.73
CA ASN A 112 -14.18 11.66 -11.17
C ASN A 112 -12.98 11.14 -11.99
N ASN A 113 -11.99 10.56 -11.35
CA ASN A 113 -10.82 10.02 -12.02
C ASN A 113 -11.14 8.67 -12.68
N VAL A 114 -10.35 8.35 -13.69
CA VAL A 114 -10.35 7.00 -14.27
C VAL A 114 -9.84 6.02 -13.21
N PRO A 115 -10.56 4.94 -12.91
CA PRO A 115 -10.13 3.98 -11.91
C PRO A 115 -8.80 3.33 -12.31
N VAL A 116 -7.95 3.09 -11.33
CA VAL A 116 -6.77 2.24 -11.50
C VAL A 116 -7.24 0.80 -11.54
N ILE A 117 -7.00 0.12 -12.64
CA ILE A 117 -7.40 -1.27 -12.85
C ILE A 117 -6.21 -2.09 -13.31
N GLU A 118 -6.20 -3.37 -12.92
CA GLU A 118 -5.29 -4.35 -13.50
C GLU A 118 -5.69 -4.60 -14.95
N LYS A 119 -4.74 -4.40 -15.87
CA LYS A 119 -4.97 -4.63 -17.31
C LYS A 119 -4.30 -5.89 -17.82
N GLU A 120 -3.15 -6.22 -17.27
CA GLU A 120 -2.29 -7.28 -17.78
C GLU A 120 -1.47 -7.85 -16.64
N GLN A 121 -1.24 -9.14 -16.67
CA GLN A 121 -0.31 -9.84 -15.81
C GLN A 121 0.90 -10.30 -16.63
N LEU A 122 2.08 -9.82 -16.27
CA LEU A 122 3.34 -10.28 -16.84
C LEU A 122 3.86 -11.45 -16.01
N ILE A 123 3.85 -12.63 -16.60
CA ILE A 123 4.30 -13.87 -15.98
C ILE A 123 5.61 -14.33 -16.59
N ASN A 124 6.36 -15.17 -15.87
CA ASN A 124 7.63 -15.74 -16.34
C ASN A 124 8.70 -14.69 -16.71
N PRO A 125 9.10 -13.81 -15.78
CA PRO A 125 10.19 -12.88 -16.03
C PRO A 125 11.49 -13.64 -16.31
N ARG A 126 12.39 -13.02 -17.05
CA ARG A 126 13.73 -13.55 -17.24
C ARG A 126 14.54 -13.38 -15.94
N VAL A 127 15.08 -14.48 -15.44
CA VAL A 127 15.98 -14.44 -14.27
C VAL A 127 17.38 -14.05 -14.71
N VAL A 128 17.92 -13.01 -14.09
CA VAL A 128 19.30 -12.53 -14.32
C VAL A 128 20.05 -12.59 -13.00
N HIS A 129 21.16 -13.33 -12.97
CA HIS A 129 22.08 -13.35 -11.84
C HIS A 129 23.17 -12.31 -12.06
N CYS A 130 23.19 -11.30 -11.22
CA CYS A 130 24.16 -10.21 -11.30
C CYS A 130 25.52 -10.60 -10.70
N PRO A 131 26.64 -10.01 -11.19
CA PRO A 131 27.97 -10.27 -10.65
C PRO A 131 28.13 -9.98 -9.16
N ASP A 132 27.36 -9.05 -8.62
CA ASP A 132 27.32 -8.68 -7.19
C ASP A 132 26.52 -9.65 -6.31
N GLY A 133 25.96 -10.72 -6.89
CA GLY A 133 25.19 -11.75 -6.22
C GLY A 133 23.67 -11.47 -6.13
N ASN A 134 23.19 -10.33 -6.60
CA ASN A 134 21.77 -10.07 -6.68
C ASN A 134 21.09 -10.90 -7.77
N THR A 135 19.82 -11.23 -7.56
CA THR A 135 18.98 -11.86 -8.59
C THR A 135 17.93 -10.85 -9.04
N VAL A 136 17.87 -10.60 -10.33
CA VAL A 136 16.92 -9.68 -10.96
C VAL A 136 15.88 -10.48 -11.74
N LEU A 137 14.62 -10.11 -11.58
CA LEU A 137 13.50 -10.57 -12.39
C LEU A 137 13.21 -9.49 -13.45
N ASP A 138 13.58 -9.78 -14.68
CA ASP A 138 13.45 -8.85 -15.81
C ASP A 138 12.17 -9.16 -16.59
N PHE A 139 11.21 -8.24 -16.54
CA PHE A 139 9.92 -8.34 -17.23
C PHE A 139 9.98 -7.84 -18.69
N GLY A 140 11.11 -7.34 -19.15
CA GLY A 140 11.33 -6.94 -20.53
C GLY A 140 10.72 -5.59 -20.92
N GLN A 141 10.02 -4.92 -20.02
CA GLN A 141 9.44 -3.60 -20.23
C GLN A 141 9.27 -2.82 -18.92
N ASN A 142 9.15 -1.51 -19.02
CA ASN A 142 8.73 -0.68 -17.90
C ASN A 142 7.24 -0.86 -17.66
N ILE A 143 6.87 -1.02 -16.40
CA ILE A 143 5.50 -1.25 -15.96
C ILE A 143 5.13 -0.28 -14.84
N ALA A 144 3.85 0.08 -14.79
CA ALA A 144 3.22 0.67 -13.63
C ALA A 144 2.34 -0.41 -13.01
N GLY A 145 2.74 -0.94 -11.84
CA GLY A 145 2.07 -2.09 -11.26
C GLY A 145 2.73 -2.51 -9.95
N TYR A 146 2.39 -3.69 -9.50
CA TYR A 146 2.93 -4.33 -8.31
C TYR A 146 3.37 -5.77 -8.62
N VAL A 147 4.15 -6.33 -7.72
CA VAL A 147 4.68 -7.69 -7.86
C VAL A 147 3.88 -8.62 -6.96
N GLU A 148 3.36 -9.69 -7.53
CA GLU A 148 2.79 -10.80 -6.79
C GLU A 148 3.73 -12.00 -6.83
N PHE A 149 4.03 -12.59 -5.69
CA PHE A 149 4.88 -13.77 -5.61
C PHE A 149 4.51 -14.63 -4.41
N THR A 150 4.84 -15.91 -4.53
CA THR A 150 4.73 -16.85 -3.41
C THR A 150 6.13 -17.28 -2.98
N VAL A 151 6.40 -17.18 -1.68
CA VAL A 151 7.64 -17.65 -1.08
C VAL A 151 7.36 -18.65 0.03
N THR A 152 8.22 -19.64 0.15
CA THR A 152 8.20 -20.59 1.25
C THR A 152 9.54 -20.55 1.96
N GLY A 153 9.52 -20.35 3.26
CA GLY A 153 10.73 -20.25 4.08
C GLY A 153 10.48 -20.63 5.53
N ALA A 154 11.54 -20.70 6.32
CA ALA A 154 11.43 -20.84 7.75
C ALA A 154 10.91 -19.52 8.36
N PRO A 155 10.20 -19.55 9.52
CA PRO A 155 9.79 -18.34 10.22
C PRO A 155 10.98 -17.40 10.47
N GLY A 156 10.81 -16.13 10.12
CA GLY A 156 11.86 -15.12 10.20
C GLY A 156 12.78 -15.05 8.96
N HIS A 157 12.53 -15.87 7.94
CA HIS A 157 13.19 -15.69 6.66
C HIS A 157 12.72 -14.37 6.01
N LYS A 158 13.68 -13.55 5.61
CA LYS A 158 13.40 -12.22 5.05
C LYS A 158 13.56 -12.23 3.53
N VAL A 159 12.56 -11.76 2.83
CA VAL A 159 12.60 -11.47 1.40
C VAL A 159 12.55 -9.96 1.21
N SER A 160 13.47 -9.42 0.42
CA SER A 160 13.48 -7.99 0.07
C SER A 160 13.38 -7.84 -1.43
N LEU A 161 12.44 -7.00 -1.88
CA LEU A 161 12.26 -6.62 -3.28
C LEU A 161 12.62 -5.15 -3.45
N ILE A 162 13.31 -4.84 -4.52
CA ILE A 162 13.64 -3.47 -4.91
C ILE A 162 13.32 -3.31 -6.38
N CYS A 163 12.48 -2.35 -6.73
CA CYS A 163 12.14 -2.05 -8.10
C CYS A 163 13.17 -1.13 -8.74
N GLY A 164 13.45 -1.34 -10.03
CA GLY A 164 14.37 -0.51 -10.81
C GLY A 164 14.21 -0.77 -12.30
N GLU A 165 14.97 -0.05 -13.12
CA GLU A 165 14.73 -0.01 -14.56
C GLU A 165 15.90 -0.58 -15.38
N LYS A 166 17.08 -0.72 -14.79
CA LYS A 166 18.25 -1.14 -15.56
C LYS A 166 19.36 -1.78 -14.74
N LEU A 167 20.30 -2.41 -15.44
CA LEU A 167 21.60 -2.80 -14.92
C LEU A 167 22.64 -1.70 -15.22
N ASP A 168 23.69 -1.63 -14.43
CA ASP A 168 24.85 -0.77 -14.70
C ASP A 168 25.78 -1.38 -15.77
N ASP A 169 26.87 -0.68 -16.11
CA ASP A 169 27.83 -1.13 -17.13
C ASP A 169 28.59 -2.40 -16.73
N ASN A 170 28.56 -2.79 -15.46
CA ASN A 170 29.14 -4.02 -14.95
C ASN A 170 28.11 -5.17 -14.88
N GLY A 171 26.86 -4.93 -15.28
CA GLY A 171 25.79 -5.91 -15.22
C GLY A 171 25.14 -6.07 -13.85
N ASN A 172 25.35 -5.14 -12.93
CA ASN A 172 24.72 -5.15 -11.61
C ASN A 172 23.45 -4.33 -11.61
N PHE A 173 22.50 -4.73 -10.78
CA PHE A 173 21.28 -3.95 -10.57
C PHE A 173 21.59 -2.56 -10.02
N THR A 174 21.00 -1.53 -10.60
CA THR A 174 21.19 -0.15 -10.16
C THR A 174 19.91 0.66 -10.20
N ILE A 175 19.81 1.57 -9.26
CA ILE A 175 18.72 2.55 -9.14
C ILE A 175 19.22 3.98 -9.29
N LYS A 176 20.51 4.16 -9.56
CA LYS A 176 21.11 5.50 -9.67
C LYS A 176 20.43 6.40 -10.68
N ASN A 177 19.77 5.81 -11.68
CA ASN A 177 19.04 6.56 -12.71
C ASN A 177 17.70 7.12 -12.23
N ILE A 178 17.13 6.61 -11.14
CA ILE A 178 15.84 7.05 -10.58
C ILE A 178 16.01 7.80 -9.26
N LEU A 179 17.20 7.83 -8.70
CA LEU A 179 17.50 8.65 -7.52
C LEU A 179 17.65 10.11 -7.91
N LEU A 180 17.10 10.99 -7.06
CA LEU A 180 17.32 12.43 -7.20
C LEU A 180 18.77 12.75 -6.85
N SER A 181 19.39 13.62 -7.65
CA SER A 181 20.77 14.06 -7.43
C SER A 181 20.92 14.75 -6.06
N GLY A 182 21.87 14.30 -5.26
CA GLY A 182 22.29 14.93 -4.00
C GLY A 182 21.92 14.19 -2.72
N ASP A 183 21.11 13.13 -2.79
CA ASP A 183 20.61 12.43 -1.58
C ASP A 183 20.84 10.92 -1.62
N TYR A 184 21.91 10.46 -2.24
CA TYR A 184 22.17 9.02 -2.41
C TYR A 184 22.27 8.25 -1.09
N ASP A 185 22.70 8.90 -0.02
CA ASP A 185 22.96 8.23 1.27
C ASP A 185 21.78 8.30 2.25
N THR A 186 20.77 9.14 1.97
CA THR A 186 19.66 9.40 2.90
C THR A 186 18.30 8.94 2.39
N GLN A 187 18.20 8.58 1.11
CA GLN A 187 16.95 8.11 0.54
C GLN A 187 16.78 6.61 0.78
N ARG A 188 15.83 6.27 1.62
CA ARG A 188 15.26 4.94 1.55
C ARG A 188 14.58 4.83 0.18
N MET A 189 14.95 3.80 -0.55
CA MET A 189 14.31 3.46 -1.80
C MET A 189 13.03 2.69 -1.53
N GLN A 190 12.13 2.71 -2.50
CA GLN A 190 11.02 1.79 -2.50
C GLN A 190 11.56 0.37 -2.34
N ARG A 191 11.33 -0.18 -1.18
CA ARG A 191 11.75 -1.52 -0.79
C ARG A 191 10.61 -2.21 -0.07
N GLU A 192 10.21 -3.32 -0.61
CA GLU A 192 9.24 -4.21 0.00
C GLU A 192 9.98 -5.28 0.78
N GLU A 193 9.68 -5.43 2.05
CA GLU A 193 10.30 -6.41 2.94
C GLU A 193 9.23 -7.30 3.55
N PHE A 194 9.39 -8.61 3.39
CA PHE A 194 8.49 -9.64 3.92
C PHE A 194 9.26 -10.57 4.84
N ILE A 195 8.70 -10.82 6.05
CA ILE A 195 9.34 -11.63 7.09
C ILE A 195 8.43 -12.79 7.51
#